data_8cf29c621a16c0a4ff80ad78245642ec
#
_entry.id   8cf29c621a16c0a4ff80ad78245642ec
#
_cell.length_a   1.000
_cell.length_b   1.000
_cell.length_c   1.000
_cell.angle_alpha   90.00
_cell.angle_beta   90.00
_cell.angle_gamma   90.00
#
_symmetry.space_group_name_H-M   'P 1'
#
loop_
_entity.id
_entity.type
_entity.pdbx_description
1 polymer ?
#
loop_
_entity_poly.entity_id
_entity_poly.type
_entity_poly.pdbx_seq_one_letter_code
_entity_poly.pdbx_strand_id
1 'polypeptide(L)'
;SGNLLCVKVVPRIPILHAVPNQGESFYMDANGNSMPTDQFLLDLSLVTGYVTTEFAKENLLELAQFMNTQAPWNREIQQIHVTSNQRIELVPMKGEHIIVLGSSADVEDKMKRLGAFYDATSENMAWQRYATLDLSYEGQIVCKKKKNK
;
A
#
# COMPACT_ATOMS: atom_id res chain seq x y z
N SER A 1 49.63 2.04 19.57
CA SER A 1 48.43 1.26 19.43
C SER A 1 47.20 2.10 19.63
N GLY A 2 46.49 2.23 18.67
CA GLY A 2 45.28 2.99 18.75
C GLY A 2 44.10 2.12 19.14
N ASN A 3 43.30 2.61 20.03
CA ASN A 3 41.99 2.08 20.26
C ASN A 3 41.09 2.63 19.15
N LEU A 4 40.89 1.82 18.12
CA LEU A 4 40.00 2.19 17.05
C LEU A 4 38.56 1.82 17.45
N LEU A 5 37.73 2.84 17.56
CA LEU A 5 36.31 2.63 17.79
C LEU A 5 35.62 2.56 16.45
N CYS A 6 35.19 1.34 16.07
CA CYS A 6 34.39 1.16 14.89
C CYS A 6 32.92 1.27 15.25
N VAL A 7 32.29 2.34 14.81
CA VAL A 7 30.84 2.50 14.96
C VAL A 7 30.17 2.11 13.66
N LYS A 8 29.43 1.02 13.69
CA LYS A 8 28.66 0.61 12.53
C LYS A 8 27.39 1.44 12.47
N VAL A 9 27.34 2.35 11.51
CA VAL A 9 26.16 3.17 11.28
C VAL A 9 25.24 2.45 10.29
N VAL A 10 24.10 2.02 10.78
CA VAL A 10 23.06 1.43 9.91
C VAL A 10 22.04 2.53 9.64
N PRO A 11 21.97 3.03 8.39
CA PRO A 11 20.99 4.05 8.09
C PRO A 11 19.58 3.49 8.19
N ARG A 12 18.67 4.24 8.80
CA ARG A 12 17.26 3.90 8.83
C ARG A 12 16.62 4.46 7.57
N ILE A 13 16.27 3.54 6.66
CA ILE A 13 15.65 3.92 5.40
C ILE A 13 14.14 3.68 5.54
N PRO A 14 13.33 4.74 5.46
CA PRO A 14 11.89 4.56 5.54
C PRO A 14 11.35 3.84 4.31
N ILE A 15 10.31 3.04 4.51
CA ILE A 15 9.62 2.32 3.43
C ILE A 15 8.17 2.77 3.25
N LEU A 16 7.60 3.46 4.23
CA LEU A 16 6.26 4.01 4.10
C LEU A 16 6.16 5.39 4.72
N HIS A 17 5.21 6.17 4.23
CA HIS A 17 4.85 7.47 4.74
C HIS A 17 3.38 7.45 5.12
N ALA A 18 3.08 7.54 6.40
CA ALA A 18 1.71 7.51 6.88
C ALA A 18 1.22 8.92 7.20
N VAL A 19 0.02 9.22 6.70
CA VAL A 19 -0.70 10.46 7.00
C VAL A 19 -2.05 10.06 7.60
N PRO A 20 -2.10 9.81 8.93
CA PRO A 20 -3.32 9.32 9.57
C PRO A 20 -4.42 10.38 9.60
N ASN A 21 -5.69 9.94 9.73
CA ASN A 21 -6.81 10.83 10.00
C ASN A 21 -6.67 11.55 11.33
N GLN A 22 -6.09 10.87 12.30
CA GLN A 22 -5.82 11.42 13.64
C GLN A 22 -4.40 11.13 14.03
N GLY A 23 -3.74 12.11 14.62
CA GLY A 23 -2.35 11.98 15.02
C GLY A 23 -1.39 12.54 13.99
N GLU A 24 -0.12 12.49 14.33
CA GLU A 24 0.94 13.05 13.49
C GLU A 24 1.34 12.10 12.37
N SER A 25 1.72 12.67 11.24
CA SER A 25 2.32 11.92 10.15
C SER A 25 3.65 11.32 10.58
N PHE A 26 3.99 10.17 10.02
CA PHE A 26 5.24 9.49 10.35
C PHE A 26 5.78 8.72 9.16
N TYR A 27 7.11 8.51 9.17
CA TYR A 27 7.76 7.50 8.35
C TYR A 27 7.96 6.23 9.17
N MET A 28 8.08 5.09 8.50
CA MET A 28 8.41 3.83 9.17
C MET A 28 9.42 3.06 8.33
N ASP A 29 10.44 2.50 8.98
CA ASP A 29 11.44 1.67 8.32
C ASP A 29 10.98 0.20 8.23
N ALA A 30 11.80 -0.64 7.59
CA ALA A 30 11.48 -2.05 7.39
C ALA A 30 11.40 -2.86 8.69
N ASN A 31 11.97 -2.35 9.77
CA ASN A 31 11.94 -2.99 11.08
C ASN A 31 10.74 -2.56 11.93
N GLY A 32 9.91 -1.67 11.40
CA GLY A 32 8.74 -1.15 12.12
C GLY A 32 9.05 -0.02 13.07
N ASN A 33 10.19 0.63 12.93
CA ASN A 33 10.54 1.81 13.72
C ASN A 33 9.95 3.05 13.07
N SER A 34 9.14 3.79 13.82
CA SER A 34 8.60 5.05 13.33
C SER A 34 9.62 6.17 13.44
N MET A 35 9.55 7.08 12.48
CA MET A 35 10.42 8.27 12.43
C MET A 35 9.55 9.48 12.15
N PRO A 36 9.89 10.64 12.72
CA PRO A 36 9.14 11.86 12.40
C PRO A 36 9.30 12.21 10.92
N THR A 37 8.26 12.83 10.36
CA THR A 37 8.33 13.33 9.00
C THR A 37 9.09 14.63 9.00
N ASP A 38 10.39 14.52 8.80
CA ASP A 38 11.23 15.68 8.58
C ASP A 38 11.18 16.11 7.12
N GLN A 39 12.17 16.80 6.71
CA GLN A 39 12.27 17.52 5.45
C GLN A 39 12.50 16.64 4.22
N PHE A 40 12.34 15.34 4.33
CA PHE A 40 12.63 14.43 3.23
C PHE A 40 11.40 14.22 2.36
N LEU A 41 11.51 14.64 1.11
CA LEU A 41 10.55 14.27 0.09
C LEU A 41 11.01 12.95 -0.51
N LEU A 42 10.50 11.86 0.04
CA LEU A 42 10.82 10.53 -0.45
C LEU A 42 9.61 9.99 -1.23
N ASP A 43 9.90 9.35 -2.35
CA ASP A 43 8.89 8.69 -3.15
C ASP A 43 8.62 7.31 -2.55
N LEU A 44 7.75 7.30 -1.56
CA LEU A 44 7.40 6.11 -0.79
C LEU A 44 5.92 5.80 -0.92
N SER A 45 5.55 4.58 -0.56
CA SER A 45 4.15 4.21 -0.41
C SER A 45 3.48 5.14 0.60
N LEU A 46 2.46 5.84 0.15
CA LEU A 46 1.65 6.71 1.00
C LEU A 46 0.54 5.90 1.65
N VAL A 47 0.40 6.04 2.96
CA VAL A 47 -0.66 5.37 3.72
C VAL A 47 -1.54 6.42 4.38
N THR A 48 -2.84 6.31 4.17
CA THR A 48 -3.83 7.26 4.72
C THR A 48 -4.91 6.52 5.51
N GLY A 49 -5.74 7.29 6.19
CA GLY A 49 -6.91 6.78 6.90
C GLY A 49 -6.67 6.46 8.37
N TYR A 50 -7.23 5.37 8.83
CA TYR A 50 -7.19 4.97 10.25
C TYR A 50 -5.95 4.15 10.56
N VAL A 51 -4.78 4.68 10.21
CA VAL A 51 -3.50 4.03 10.42
C VAL A 51 -2.86 4.51 11.72
N THR A 52 -2.35 3.56 12.50
CA THR A 52 -1.53 3.83 13.70
C THR A 52 -0.15 3.23 13.48
N THR A 53 0.80 3.59 14.35
CA THR A 53 2.14 2.99 14.29
C THR A 53 2.08 1.48 14.54
N GLU A 54 1.24 1.04 15.48
CA GLU A 54 1.06 -0.39 15.75
C GLU A 54 0.49 -1.13 14.55
N PHE A 55 -0.56 -0.59 13.95
CA PHE A 55 -1.18 -1.21 12.78
C PHE A 55 -0.20 -1.30 11.62
N ALA A 56 0.54 -0.22 11.37
CA ALA A 56 1.53 -0.18 10.30
C ALA A 56 2.62 -1.22 10.51
N LYS A 57 3.14 -1.30 11.73
CA LYS A 57 4.18 -2.28 12.06
C LYS A 57 3.71 -3.72 11.89
N GLU A 58 2.49 -4.02 12.31
CA GLU A 58 1.94 -5.37 12.28
C GLU A 58 1.44 -5.79 10.89
N ASN A 59 0.97 -4.85 10.08
CA ASN A 59 0.19 -5.19 8.89
C ASN A 59 0.67 -4.58 7.58
N LEU A 60 1.52 -3.56 7.59
CA LEU A 60 1.80 -2.80 6.39
C LEU A 60 3.24 -2.88 5.88
N LEU A 61 4.16 -3.50 6.62
CA LEU A 61 5.58 -3.48 6.22
C LEU A 61 5.81 -4.25 4.92
N GLU A 62 5.32 -5.47 4.84
CA GLU A 62 5.47 -6.29 3.62
C GLU A 62 4.73 -5.66 2.44
N LEU A 63 3.53 -5.15 2.70
CA LEU A 63 2.74 -4.51 1.66
C LEU A 63 3.43 -3.26 1.12
N ALA A 64 3.95 -2.41 1.98
CA ALA A 64 4.66 -1.20 1.57
C ALA A 64 5.91 -1.55 0.76
N GLN A 65 6.67 -2.54 1.22
CA GLN A 65 7.85 -3.01 0.50
C GLN A 65 7.48 -3.54 -0.88
N PHE A 66 6.41 -4.31 -0.98
CA PHE A 66 5.91 -4.83 -2.25
C PHE A 66 5.53 -3.68 -3.19
N MET A 67 4.76 -2.70 -2.70
CA MET A 67 4.31 -1.57 -3.51
C MET A 67 5.44 -0.64 -3.93
N ASN A 68 6.52 -0.58 -3.14
CA ASN A 68 7.68 0.24 -3.50
C ASN A 68 8.53 -0.40 -4.60
N THR A 69 8.55 -1.74 -4.69
CA THR A 69 9.55 -2.44 -5.47
C THR A 69 8.99 -3.26 -6.64
N GLN A 70 7.73 -3.64 -6.61
CA GLN A 70 7.17 -4.55 -7.62
C GLN A 70 6.51 -3.79 -8.76
N ALA A 71 7.08 -3.92 -9.94
CA ALA A 71 6.46 -3.40 -11.16
C ALA A 71 5.31 -4.32 -11.59
N PRO A 72 4.22 -3.79 -12.15
CA PRO A 72 3.98 -2.37 -12.43
C PRO A 72 3.36 -1.59 -11.26
N TRP A 73 3.12 -2.26 -10.12
CA TRP A 73 2.34 -1.72 -9.01
C TRP A 73 2.97 -0.51 -8.36
N ASN A 74 4.31 -0.45 -8.37
CA ASN A 74 5.04 0.71 -7.85
C ASN A 74 4.69 2.02 -8.56
N ARG A 75 4.12 1.94 -9.76
CA ARG A 75 3.70 3.11 -10.55
C ARG A 75 2.18 3.22 -10.67
N GLU A 76 1.46 2.11 -10.51
CA GLU A 76 0.02 2.07 -10.74
C GLU A 76 -0.81 2.28 -9.49
N ILE A 77 -0.23 2.10 -8.31
CA ILE A 77 -0.92 2.29 -7.04
C ILE A 77 -0.50 3.63 -6.44
N GLN A 78 -1.46 4.52 -6.24
CA GLN A 78 -1.22 5.85 -5.71
C GLN A 78 -1.04 5.85 -4.19
N GLN A 79 -1.91 5.12 -3.48
CA GLN A 79 -1.85 5.09 -2.02
C GLN A 79 -2.50 3.84 -1.46
N ILE A 80 -2.12 3.53 -0.24
CA ILE A 80 -2.72 2.50 0.61
C ILE A 80 -3.64 3.23 1.59
N HIS A 81 -4.89 2.80 1.69
CA HIS A 81 -5.86 3.42 2.59
C HIS A 81 -6.35 2.40 3.61
N VAL A 82 -6.38 2.79 4.88
CA VAL A 82 -6.86 1.95 5.97
C VAL A 82 -8.23 2.47 6.41
N THR A 83 -9.24 1.62 6.35
CA THR A 83 -10.60 2.00 6.70
C THR A 83 -10.81 2.01 8.22
N SER A 84 -11.96 2.53 8.68
CA SER A 84 -12.27 2.63 10.11
C SER A 84 -12.33 1.27 10.81
N ASN A 85 -12.64 0.19 10.07
CA ASN A 85 -12.62 -1.17 10.61
C ASN A 85 -11.31 -1.91 10.26
N GLN A 86 -10.27 -1.15 9.96
CA GLN A 86 -8.90 -1.64 9.73
C GLN A 86 -8.77 -2.59 8.55
N ARG A 87 -9.57 -2.41 7.53
CA ARG A 87 -9.41 -3.09 6.26
C ARG A 87 -8.52 -2.26 5.35
N ILE A 88 -7.78 -2.92 4.48
CA ILE A 88 -6.81 -2.28 3.60
C ILE A 88 -7.40 -2.16 2.20
N GLU A 89 -7.36 -0.95 1.68
CA GLU A 89 -7.77 -0.62 0.31
C GLU A 89 -6.61 0.01 -0.43
N LEU A 90 -6.60 -0.14 -1.75
CA LEU A 90 -5.61 0.52 -2.61
C LEU A 90 -6.34 1.49 -3.53
N VAL A 91 -5.72 2.65 -3.72
CA VAL A 91 -6.20 3.67 -4.66
C VAL A 91 -5.29 3.63 -5.89
N PRO A 92 -5.82 3.28 -7.07
CA PRO A 92 -5.01 3.25 -8.28
C PRO A 92 -4.77 4.65 -8.84
N MET A 93 -3.71 4.78 -9.62
CA MET A 93 -3.40 6.03 -10.32
C MET A 93 -4.42 6.34 -11.43
N LYS A 94 -4.98 5.31 -12.04
CA LYS A 94 -5.93 5.44 -13.15
C LYS A 94 -7.29 4.88 -12.74
N GLY A 95 -8.34 5.61 -13.11
CA GLY A 95 -9.71 5.18 -12.84
C GLY A 95 -10.23 5.68 -11.50
N GLU A 96 -11.48 5.39 -11.26
CA GLU A 96 -12.21 5.84 -10.07
C GLU A 96 -12.58 4.69 -9.14
N HIS A 97 -12.09 3.49 -9.45
CA HIS A 97 -12.42 2.31 -8.65
C HIS A 97 -11.50 2.21 -7.44
N ILE A 98 -11.98 1.50 -6.43
CA ILE A 98 -11.20 1.16 -5.24
C ILE A 98 -10.88 -0.33 -5.30
N ILE A 99 -9.64 -0.66 -4.98
CA ILE A 99 -9.17 -2.04 -4.89
C ILE A 99 -9.19 -2.45 -3.42
N VAL A 100 -9.96 -3.46 -3.07
CA VAL A 100 -10.06 -3.92 -1.68
C VAL A 100 -9.15 -5.13 -1.49
N LEU A 101 -8.13 -4.99 -0.66
CA LEU A 101 -7.28 -6.11 -0.25
C LEU A 101 -7.86 -6.83 0.97
N GLY A 102 -8.53 -6.08 1.85
CA GLY A 102 -8.99 -6.59 3.13
C GLY A 102 -7.87 -6.65 4.14
N SER A 103 -6.94 -7.59 3.98
CA SER A 103 -5.73 -7.72 4.79
C SER A 103 -4.49 -7.69 3.90
N SER A 104 -3.32 -7.63 4.51
CA SER A 104 -2.04 -7.69 3.80
C SER A 104 -1.60 -9.11 3.46
N ALA A 105 -2.37 -10.12 3.86
CA ALA A 105 -2.06 -11.51 3.56
C ALA A 105 -2.16 -11.78 2.06
N ASP A 106 -1.26 -12.61 1.54
CA ASP A 106 -1.27 -13.08 0.15
C ASP A 106 -1.28 -11.95 -0.89
N VAL A 107 -0.57 -10.86 -0.60
CA VAL A 107 -0.54 -9.67 -1.47
C VAL A 107 -0.08 -10.03 -2.88
N GLU A 108 0.92 -10.90 -2.99
CA GLU A 108 1.47 -11.30 -4.29
C GLU A 108 0.43 -11.99 -5.15
N ASP A 109 -0.32 -12.94 -4.59
CA ASP A 109 -1.40 -13.63 -5.29
C ASP A 109 -2.54 -12.68 -5.64
N LYS A 110 -2.94 -11.83 -4.70
CA LYS A 110 -3.99 -10.84 -4.92
C LYS A 110 -3.63 -9.92 -6.09
N MET A 111 -2.40 -9.42 -6.14
CA MET A 111 -1.99 -8.52 -7.20
C MET A 111 -1.83 -9.23 -8.54
N LYS A 112 -1.46 -10.50 -8.55
CA LYS A 112 -1.47 -11.30 -9.78
C LYS A 112 -2.88 -11.42 -10.36
N ARG A 113 -3.87 -11.68 -9.50
CA ARG A 113 -5.27 -11.76 -9.93
C ARG A 113 -5.76 -10.43 -10.48
N LEU A 114 -5.38 -9.34 -9.84
CA LEU A 114 -5.72 -7.99 -10.30
C LEU A 114 -5.10 -7.72 -11.68
N GLY A 115 -3.83 -8.07 -11.86
CA GLY A 115 -3.15 -7.92 -13.14
C GLY A 115 -3.83 -8.71 -14.26
N ALA A 116 -4.19 -9.95 -13.98
CA ALA A 116 -4.92 -10.78 -14.94
C ALA A 116 -6.29 -10.18 -15.31
N PHE A 117 -6.97 -9.60 -14.35
CA PHE A 117 -8.24 -8.91 -14.58
C PHE A 117 -8.07 -7.68 -15.48
N TYR A 118 -7.07 -6.86 -15.21
CA TYR A 118 -6.80 -5.69 -16.05
C TYR A 118 -6.44 -6.11 -17.48
N ASP A 119 -5.62 -7.14 -17.64
CA ASP A 119 -5.25 -7.65 -18.97
C ASP A 119 -6.48 -8.18 -19.71
N ALA A 120 -7.34 -8.92 -19.05
CA ALA A 120 -8.53 -9.49 -19.66
C ALA A 120 -9.56 -8.43 -20.06
N THR A 121 -9.53 -7.27 -19.42
CA THR A 121 -10.50 -6.18 -19.66
C THR A 121 -9.88 -4.97 -20.36
N SER A 122 -8.65 -5.08 -20.85
CA SER A 122 -7.91 -3.95 -21.40
C SER A 122 -8.46 -3.43 -22.72
N GLU A 123 -8.92 -4.31 -23.61
CA GLU A 123 -9.34 -3.91 -24.97
C GLU A 123 -10.50 -2.91 -24.97
N ASN A 124 -11.50 -3.16 -24.14
CA ASN A 124 -12.68 -2.30 -24.06
C ASN A 124 -12.74 -1.50 -22.76
N MET A 125 -11.69 -1.57 -21.97
CA MET A 125 -11.58 -0.90 -20.66
C MET A 125 -12.76 -1.21 -19.74
N ALA A 126 -13.23 -2.48 -19.77
CA ALA A 126 -14.41 -2.89 -19.03
C ALA A 126 -14.25 -2.72 -17.51
N TRP A 127 -13.00 -2.69 -17.02
CA TRP A 127 -12.71 -2.44 -15.60
C TRP A 127 -13.24 -1.07 -15.13
N GLN A 128 -13.44 -0.11 -16.05
CA GLN A 128 -13.98 1.21 -15.70
C GLN A 128 -15.45 1.17 -15.28
N ARG A 129 -16.15 0.09 -15.54
CA ARG A 129 -17.56 -0.07 -15.16
C ARG A 129 -17.76 -0.36 -13.68
N TYR A 130 -16.67 -0.72 -12.99
CA TYR A 130 -16.73 -1.14 -11.60
C TYR A 130 -16.34 -0.02 -10.66
N ALA A 131 -17.04 0.06 -9.52
CA ALA A 131 -16.68 0.95 -8.43
C ALA A 131 -15.65 0.31 -7.51
N THR A 132 -15.70 -1.01 -7.36
CA THR A 132 -14.87 -1.75 -6.43
C THR A 132 -14.41 -3.06 -7.07
N LEU A 133 -13.12 -3.35 -6.91
CA LEU A 133 -12.53 -4.65 -7.24
C LEU A 133 -12.06 -5.26 -5.92
N ASP A 134 -12.73 -6.29 -5.46
CA ASP A 134 -12.46 -6.87 -4.15
C ASP A 134 -11.66 -8.15 -4.29
N LEU A 135 -10.44 -8.14 -3.78
CA LEU A 135 -9.48 -9.25 -3.81
C LEU A 135 -9.42 -9.99 -2.48
N SER A 136 -10.26 -9.62 -1.50
CA SER A 136 -10.20 -10.24 -0.17
C SER A 136 -10.70 -11.68 -0.15
N TYR A 137 -11.40 -12.11 -1.19
CA TYR A 137 -11.88 -13.48 -1.33
C TYR A 137 -10.81 -14.36 -1.99
N GLU A 138 -10.60 -15.55 -1.46
CA GLU A 138 -9.57 -16.45 -1.97
C GLU A 138 -9.84 -16.87 -3.41
N GLY A 139 -8.84 -16.69 -4.27
CA GLY A 139 -8.88 -17.13 -5.66
C GLY A 139 -9.88 -16.40 -6.56
N GLN A 140 -10.49 -15.31 -6.10
CA GLN A 140 -11.52 -14.60 -6.83
C GLN A 140 -11.32 -13.09 -6.82
N ILE A 141 -11.99 -12.43 -7.77
CA ILE A 141 -12.20 -10.99 -7.72
C ILE A 141 -13.71 -10.76 -7.71
N VAL A 142 -14.21 -10.08 -6.70
CA VAL A 142 -15.63 -9.70 -6.65
C VAL A 142 -15.74 -8.25 -7.13
N CYS A 143 -16.38 -8.05 -8.26
CA CYS A 143 -16.49 -6.76 -8.91
C CYS A 143 -17.85 -6.14 -8.63
N LYS A 144 -17.84 -4.92 -8.11
CA LYS A 144 -19.06 -4.18 -7.81
C LYS A 144 -19.21 -3.05 -8.82
N LYS A 145 -20.32 -3.02 -9.55
CA LYS A 145 -20.55 -2.01 -10.58
C LYS A 145 -20.80 -0.63 -9.98
N LYS A 146 -20.42 0.39 -10.74
CA LYS A 146 -20.78 1.78 -10.41
C LYS A 146 -22.29 1.91 -10.45
N LYS A 147 -22.81 2.76 -9.55
CA LYS A 147 -24.22 3.08 -9.55
C LYS A 147 -24.54 3.97 -10.73
N ASN A 148 -25.57 3.61 -11.48
CA ASN A 148 -26.11 4.50 -12.51
C ASN A 148 -26.85 5.64 -11.82
N LYS A 149 -26.53 6.85 -12.24
CA LYS A 149 -27.28 8.04 -11.83
C LYS A 149 -28.48 8.23 -12.73
#